data_c5e622a5e1fd628e617b7af2f5290188
#
_entry.id   c5e622a5e1fd628e617b7af2f5290188
#
_cell.length_a   1.000
_cell.length_b   1.000
_cell.length_c   1.000
_cell.angle_alpha   90.00
_cell.angle_beta   90.00
_cell.angle_gamma   90.00
#
_symmetry.space_group_name_H-M   'P 1'
#
loop_
_entity.id
_entity.type
_entity.pdbx_description
1 polymer ?
#
loop_
_entity_poly.entity_id
_entity_poly.type
_entity_poly.pdbx_seq_one_letter_code
_entity_poly.pdbx_strand_id
1 'polypeptide(L)'
;ICWSLVGSEMCIRDRSNWALALDKPPFRAYPVTGGITFTYGGLKISKNGNVLDQNDQNIEGLYACGELVGGVFLNGYPGGSGLTSGAVFGRKAGCAAALGW
;
A
#
# COMPACT_ATOMS: atom_id res chain seq x y z
N ILE A 1 4.27 0.20 26.99
CA ILE A 1 3.23 0.84 26.17
C ILE A 1 3.30 2.31 26.54
N CYS A 2 3.98 3.09 25.74
CA CYS A 2 3.82 4.53 25.79
C CYS A 2 2.37 4.82 25.42
N TRP A 3 1.58 5.12 26.38
CA TRP A 3 0.35 5.85 26.20
C TRP A 3 0.78 7.25 25.79
N SER A 4 1.16 7.32 24.55
CA SER A 4 1.74 8.55 24.07
C SER A 4 0.65 9.57 24.03
N LEU A 5 0.89 10.58 24.70
CA LEU A 5 0.68 11.94 24.18
C LEU A 5 1.37 12.04 22.80
N VAL A 6 1.04 11.11 21.94
CA VAL A 6 1.59 10.92 20.60
C VAL A 6 1.19 12.05 19.68
N GLY A 7 0.63 13.02 20.17
CA GLY A 7 0.26 14.09 19.28
C GLY A 7 1.20 15.27 19.32
N SER A 8 1.63 15.69 20.47
CA SER A 8 2.18 17.04 20.52
C SER A 8 3.69 17.13 20.44
N GLU A 9 4.43 16.29 21.13
CA GLU A 9 5.88 16.50 21.17
C GLU A 9 6.65 15.69 20.14
N MET A 10 6.33 14.42 19.96
CA MET A 10 7.08 13.57 19.01
C MET A 10 6.78 13.96 17.56
N CYS A 11 5.54 14.20 17.20
CA CYS A 11 5.18 14.57 15.84
C CYS A 11 5.59 16.00 15.47
N ILE A 12 5.60 16.92 16.40
CA ILE A 12 6.04 18.31 16.18
C ILE A 12 7.57 18.38 16.13
N ARG A 13 8.25 17.55 16.92
CA ARG A 13 9.70 17.57 17.02
C ARG A 13 10.39 16.85 15.86
N ASP A 14 9.77 15.77 15.36
CA ASP A 14 10.37 14.90 14.35
C ASP A 14 9.82 15.16 12.93
N ARG A 15 8.81 16.01 12.78
CA ARG A 15 8.21 16.35 11.49
C ARG A 15 8.27 17.84 11.25
N SER A 16 8.92 18.25 10.18
CA SER A 16 8.94 19.64 9.71
C SER A 16 7.62 20.05 9.06
N ASN A 17 6.83 19.09 8.55
CA ASN A 17 5.56 19.32 7.87
C ASN A 17 4.48 18.40 8.42
N TRP A 18 3.22 18.79 8.24
CA TRP A 18 2.03 18.01 8.61
C TRP A 18 1.90 17.74 10.12
N ALA A 19 2.54 18.55 10.94
CA ALA A 19 2.35 18.53 12.38
C ALA A 19 1.25 19.53 12.77
N LEU A 20 0.16 19.00 13.29
CA LEU A 20 -0.96 19.81 13.79
C LEU A 20 -0.94 19.79 15.32
N ALA A 21 -0.94 20.96 15.94
CA ALA A 21 -1.06 21.06 17.38
C ALA A 21 -2.49 20.71 17.84
N LEU A 22 -2.58 19.93 18.91
CA LEU A 22 -3.84 19.64 19.57
C LEU A 22 -4.05 20.68 20.69
N ASP A 23 -4.41 21.90 20.31
CA ASP A 23 -4.46 23.06 21.19
C ASP A 23 -5.88 23.60 21.46
N LYS A 24 -6.88 23.09 20.75
CA LYS A 24 -8.27 23.58 20.83
C LYS A 24 -9.25 22.48 21.26
N PRO A 25 -9.97 22.66 22.38
CA PRO A 25 -11.04 21.75 22.77
C PRO A 25 -12.26 21.88 21.83
N PRO A 26 -13.17 20.87 21.81
CA PRO A 26 -13.15 19.67 22.64
C PRO A 26 -12.20 18.59 22.13
N PHE A 27 -11.48 17.94 23.06
CA PHE A 27 -10.62 16.82 22.74
C PHE A 27 -11.40 15.51 22.79
N ARG A 28 -11.06 14.57 21.90
CA ARG A 28 -11.62 13.23 21.87
C ARG A 28 -10.49 12.21 21.89
N ALA A 29 -10.62 11.20 22.73
CA ALA A 29 -9.67 10.09 22.81
C ALA A 29 -10.39 8.79 22.40
N TYR A 30 -9.75 8.02 21.54
CA TYR A 30 -10.25 6.73 21.07
C TYR A 30 -9.23 5.64 21.42
N PRO A 31 -9.67 4.52 21.98
CA PRO A 31 -8.78 3.37 22.14
C PRO A 31 -8.42 2.81 20.78
N VAL A 32 -7.14 2.59 20.54
CA VAL A 32 -6.62 2.02 19.29
C VAL A 32 -5.62 0.92 19.60
N THR A 33 -5.51 -0.04 18.69
CA THR A 33 -4.51 -1.08 18.71
C THR A 33 -3.84 -1.20 17.36
N GLY A 34 -2.65 -1.81 17.32
CA GLY A 34 -1.96 -2.08 16.07
C GLY A 34 -2.71 -3.15 15.27
N GLY A 35 -2.67 -3.02 13.96
CA GLY A 35 -3.22 -3.99 13.02
C GLY A 35 -2.51 -3.92 11.69
N ILE A 36 -2.63 -4.98 10.90
CA ILE A 36 -2.12 -5.01 9.52
C ILE A 36 -3.24 -4.60 8.60
N THR A 37 -3.02 -3.53 7.84
CA THR A 37 -3.97 -3.05 6.84
C THR A 37 -3.71 -3.66 5.47
N PHE A 38 -2.43 -3.80 5.11
CA PHE A 38 -1.96 -4.40 3.87
C PHE A 38 -0.50 -4.85 4.01
N THR A 39 -0.02 -5.62 3.06
CA THR A 39 1.36 -6.12 3.01
C THR A 39 2.10 -5.54 1.80
N TYR A 40 3.43 -5.53 1.84
CA TYR A 40 4.25 -5.15 0.69
C TYR A 40 4.70 -6.36 -0.12
N GLY A 41 4.68 -7.54 0.48
CA GLY A 41 4.97 -8.80 -0.18
C GLY A 41 3.77 -9.31 -0.97
N GLY A 42 4.03 -10.14 -1.98
CA GLY A 42 2.98 -10.73 -2.81
C GLY A 42 3.54 -11.31 -4.10
N LEU A 43 2.67 -11.59 -5.04
CA LEU A 43 3.03 -12.14 -6.34
C LEU A 43 3.84 -11.14 -7.16
N LYS A 44 4.90 -11.62 -7.80
CA LYS A 44 5.66 -10.85 -8.78
C LYS A 44 4.93 -10.86 -10.11
N ILE A 45 4.75 -9.70 -10.71
CA ILE A 45 4.06 -9.56 -11.99
C ILE A 45 4.90 -8.83 -13.04
N SER A 46 4.61 -9.09 -14.30
CA SER A 46 5.12 -8.35 -15.44
C SER A 46 4.42 -6.99 -15.59
N LYS A 47 4.91 -6.17 -16.52
CA LYS A 47 4.28 -4.88 -16.87
C LYS A 47 2.83 -5.00 -17.36
N ASN A 48 2.43 -6.18 -17.81
CA ASN A 48 1.08 -6.47 -18.33
C ASN A 48 0.19 -7.19 -17.33
N GLY A 49 0.71 -7.47 -16.12
CA GLY A 49 -0.05 -8.15 -15.07
C GLY A 49 0.04 -9.66 -15.08
N ASN A 50 0.86 -10.28 -15.96
CA ASN A 50 1.13 -11.71 -15.89
C ASN A 50 1.92 -12.03 -14.64
N VAL A 51 1.56 -13.12 -13.97
CA VAL A 51 2.33 -13.61 -12.83
C VAL A 51 3.63 -14.23 -13.34
N LEU A 52 4.71 -13.94 -12.64
CA LEU A 52 6.05 -14.47 -12.96
C LEU A 52 6.39 -15.64 -12.05
N ASP A 53 7.08 -16.61 -12.60
CA ASP A 53 7.68 -17.72 -11.86
C ASP A 53 8.99 -17.31 -11.16
N GLN A 54 9.68 -18.27 -10.54
CA GLN A 54 10.96 -18.04 -9.87
C GLN A 54 12.12 -17.69 -10.83
N ASN A 55 11.95 -17.92 -12.13
CA ASN A 55 12.92 -17.63 -13.18
C ASN A 55 12.56 -16.36 -13.96
N ASP A 56 11.59 -15.58 -13.45
CA ASP A 56 11.08 -14.37 -14.10
C ASP A 56 10.40 -14.62 -15.46
N GLN A 57 9.88 -15.84 -15.65
CA GLN A 57 9.11 -16.17 -16.82
C GLN A 57 7.61 -16.03 -16.54
N ASN A 58 6.84 -15.60 -17.54
CA ASN A 58 5.40 -15.51 -17.42
C ASN A 58 4.79 -16.91 -17.22
N ILE A 59 3.93 -17.03 -16.21
CA ILE A 59 3.05 -18.20 -16.09
C ILE A 59 1.87 -17.95 -17.03
N GLU A 60 1.77 -18.80 -18.06
CA GLU A 60 0.75 -18.67 -19.09
C GLU A 60 -0.67 -18.72 -18.51
N GLY A 61 -1.52 -17.79 -18.94
CA GLY A 61 -2.91 -17.72 -18.51
C GLY A 61 -3.12 -17.21 -17.08
N LEU A 62 -2.05 -16.87 -16.34
CA LEU A 62 -2.15 -16.42 -14.96
C LEU A 62 -1.84 -14.91 -14.86
N TYR A 63 -2.81 -14.17 -14.35
CA TYR A 63 -2.71 -12.70 -14.16
C TYR A 63 -3.04 -12.33 -12.72
N ALA A 64 -2.45 -11.26 -12.23
CA ALA A 64 -2.72 -10.75 -10.90
C ALA A 64 -2.71 -9.23 -10.85
N CYS A 65 -3.54 -8.66 -9.97
CA CYS A 65 -3.59 -7.23 -9.68
C CYS A 65 -4.10 -7.00 -8.26
N GLY A 66 -3.95 -5.77 -7.77
CA GLY A 66 -4.43 -5.38 -6.45
C GLY A 66 -3.49 -5.76 -5.32
N GLU A 67 -4.03 -5.96 -4.14
CA GLU A 67 -3.26 -6.15 -2.90
C GLU A 67 -2.37 -7.40 -2.90
N LEU A 68 -2.75 -8.45 -3.61
CA LEU A 68 -1.94 -9.66 -3.69
C LEU A 68 -0.64 -9.51 -4.50
N VAL A 69 -0.48 -8.39 -5.21
CA VAL A 69 0.73 -8.07 -5.97
C VAL A 69 1.77 -7.43 -5.05
N GLY A 70 2.96 -8.03 -4.98
CA GLY A 70 4.09 -7.53 -4.22
C GLY A 70 5.08 -6.73 -5.07
N GLY A 71 6.06 -6.13 -4.37
CA GLY A 71 7.18 -5.46 -5.01
C GLY A 71 6.89 -4.07 -5.60
N VAL A 72 5.69 -3.55 -5.44
CA VAL A 72 5.33 -2.19 -5.88
C VAL A 72 5.89 -1.13 -4.93
N PHE A 73 5.97 -1.45 -3.64
CA PHE A 73 6.46 -0.57 -2.60
C PHE A 73 7.61 -1.23 -1.85
N LEU A 74 8.63 -0.45 -1.47
CA LEU A 74 9.78 -0.95 -0.75
C LEU A 74 9.78 -0.50 0.72
N ASN A 75 9.82 0.81 0.97
CA ASN A 75 10.00 1.38 2.30
C ASN A 75 8.88 2.32 2.73
N GLY A 76 7.90 2.54 1.91
CA GLY A 76 6.82 3.47 2.18
C GLY A 76 5.65 3.26 1.24
N TYR A 77 4.50 3.74 1.68
CA TYR A 77 3.25 3.62 0.96
C TYR A 77 2.64 5.01 0.79
N PRO A 78 2.73 5.61 -0.40
CA PRO A 78 2.06 6.88 -0.66
C PRO A 78 0.54 6.72 -0.60
N GLY A 79 -0.14 7.66 0.05
CA GLY A 79 -1.59 7.64 0.16
C GLY A 79 -2.29 7.53 -1.21
N GLY A 80 -3.26 6.64 -1.32
CA GLY A 80 -4.02 6.39 -2.56
C GLY A 80 -3.34 5.47 -3.57
N SER A 81 -2.07 5.13 -3.39
CA SER A 81 -1.32 4.32 -4.37
C SER A 81 -1.82 2.88 -4.48
N GLY A 82 -2.36 2.30 -3.41
CA GLY A 82 -2.94 0.94 -3.47
C GLY A 82 -4.14 0.85 -4.39
N LEU A 83 -5.08 1.79 -4.29
CA LEU A 83 -6.23 1.87 -5.19
C LEU A 83 -5.80 2.13 -6.64
N THR A 84 -4.87 3.05 -6.84
CA THR A 84 -4.34 3.38 -8.16
C THR A 84 -3.61 2.20 -8.79
N SER A 85 -2.75 1.51 -8.03
CA SER A 85 -2.06 0.30 -8.47
C SER A 85 -3.05 -0.79 -8.88
N GLY A 86 -4.06 -1.06 -8.05
CA GLY A 86 -5.12 -2.01 -8.35
C GLY A 86 -5.87 -1.68 -9.65
N ALA A 87 -6.22 -0.42 -9.86
CA ALA A 87 -6.92 0.04 -11.06
C ALA A 87 -6.03 -0.09 -12.33
N VAL A 88 -4.77 0.34 -12.25
CA VAL A 88 -3.84 0.30 -13.38
C VAL A 88 -3.51 -1.12 -13.79
N PHE A 89 -3.08 -1.94 -12.84
CA PHE A 89 -2.72 -3.34 -13.15
C PHE A 89 -3.94 -4.19 -13.45
N GLY A 90 -5.10 -3.93 -12.81
CA GLY A 90 -6.35 -4.59 -13.16
C GLY A 90 -6.79 -4.36 -14.59
N ARG A 91 -6.70 -3.11 -15.06
CA ARG A 91 -6.95 -2.79 -16.47
C ARG A 91 -5.97 -3.49 -17.41
N LYS A 92 -4.67 -3.47 -17.09
CA LYS A 92 -3.64 -4.12 -17.92
C LYS A 92 -3.81 -5.63 -17.97
N ALA A 93 -3.99 -6.26 -16.81
CA ALA A 93 -4.21 -7.70 -16.70
C ALA A 93 -5.49 -8.13 -17.46
N GLY A 94 -6.57 -7.37 -17.32
CA GLY A 94 -7.81 -7.63 -18.05
C GLY A 94 -7.66 -7.50 -19.56
N CYS A 95 -6.95 -6.46 -20.04
CA CYS A 95 -6.66 -6.32 -21.47
C CYS A 95 -5.76 -7.46 -21.99
N ALA A 96 -4.71 -7.81 -21.24
CA ALA A 96 -3.80 -8.88 -21.63
C ALA A 96 -4.52 -10.25 -21.68
N ALA A 97 -5.34 -10.54 -20.68
CA ALA A 97 -6.13 -11.76 -20.65
C ALA A 97 -7.15 -11.87 -21.83
N ALA A 98 -7.76 -10.73 -22.19
CA ALA A 98 -8.73 -10.70 -23.28
C ALA A 98 -8.10 -10.80 -24.67
N LEU A 99 -6.87 -10.30 -24.83
CA LEU A 99 -6.16 -10.24 -26.13
C LEU A 99 -5.15 -11.38 -26.30
N GLY A 100 -4.92 -12.20 -25.29
CA GLY A 100 -3.98 -13.32 -25.33
C GLY A 100 -2.51 -12.90 -25.39
N TRP A 101 -2.15 -11.83 -24.70
CA TRP A 101 -0.77 -11.28 -24.67
C TRP A 101 0.05 -11.88 -23.54
#